data_86e173cde88ee307fa74189b65a15425
#
_entry.id   86e173cde88ee307fa74189b65a15425
#
_cell.length_a   1.000
_cell.length_b   1.000
_cell.length_c   1.000
_cell.angle_alpha   90.00
_cell.angle_beta   90.00
_cell.angle_gamma   90.00
#
_symmetry.space_group_name_H-M   'P 1'
#
loop_
_entity.id
_entity.type
_entity.pdbx_description
1 polymer ?
#
loop_
_entity_poly.entity_id
_entity_poly.type
_entity_poly.pdbx_seq_one_letter_code
_entity_poly.pdbx_strand_id
1 'polypeptide(L)'
;RQVEAAGLTWVGPTPEQITLLGDKVAAKRAAVEAGVPTTAIIEASPGKVPGDVAMPALVKAAAGGGGRGMRVVRNESELADAIEAASREAKSAFGDGTVFIEPYIEHGRHIEVQILGDAHGNVVHLGERECSIQRRNQKVIEESPSAGIDGATRAAVCEGALALARHVGYRGAGTVEFLVGDAAHETDDPTITFLEVNT
;
A
#
# COMPACT_ATOMS: atom_id res chain seq x y z
N ARG A 1 -23.24 7.38 -0.10
CA ARG A 1 -24.64 6.86 -0.02
C ARG A 1 -25.59 7.84 0.67
N GLN A 2 -25.35 8.26 1.93
CA GLN A 2 -26.26 9.22 2.62
C GLN A 2 -26.29 10.60 1.95
N VAL A 3 -25.14 11.10 1.48
CA VAL A 3 -25.01 12.36 0.74
C VAL A 3 -25.83 12.32 -0.56
N GLU A 4 -25.66 11.26 -1.34
CA GLU A 4 -26.39 11.05 -2.60
C GLU A 4 -27.88 10.83 -2.37
N ALA A 5 -28.27 10.08 -1.33
CA ALA A 5 -29.67 9.90 -0.95
C ALA A 5 -30.34 11.20 -0.51
N ALA A 6 -29.56 12.18 -0.03
CA ALA A 6 -30.03 13.53 0.28
C ALA A 6 -30.10 14.46 -0.97
N GLY A 7 -29.82 13.95 -2.17
CA GLY A 7 -29.82 14.73 -3.42
C GLY A 7 -28.61 15.64 -3.58
N LEU A 8 -27.55 15.43 -2.78
CA LEU A 8 -26.31 16.20 -2.86
C LEU A 8 -25.29 15.50 -3.74
N THR A 9 -24.40 16.28 -4.35
CA THR A 9 -23.28 15.73 -5.13
C THR A 9 -22.18 15.26 -4.20
N TRP A 10 -21.83 13.96 -4.30
CA TRP A 10 -20.66 13.40 -3.63
C TRP A 10 -19.41 13.60 -4.50
N VAL A 11 -18.39 14.29 -3.97
CA VAL A 11 -17.10 14.45 -4.61
C VAL A 11 -16.10 13.52 -3.91
N GLY A 12 -15.84 12.36 -4.53
CA GLY A 12 -14.97 11.34 -3.97
C GLY A 12 -15.24 9.96 -4.58
N PRO A 13 -14.50 8.93 -4.13
CA PRO A 13 -14.67 7.56 -4.60
C PRO A 13 -16.03 6.98 -4.15
N THR A 14 -16.48 5.95 -4.87
CA THR A 14 -17.72 5.27 -4.51
C THR A 14 -17.56 4.47 -3.21
N PRO A 15 -18.64 4.12 -2.50
CA PRO A 15 -18.56 3.27 -1.32
C PRO A 15 -17.87 1.92 -1.59
N GLU A 16 -18.07 1.37 -2.79
CA GLU A 16 -17.47 0.11 -3.23
C GLU A 16 -15.94 0.26 -3.40
N GLN A 17 -15.49 1.37 -3.98
CA GLN A 17 -14.06 1.70 -4.11
C GLN A 17 -13.40 1.92 -2.75
N ILE A 18 -14.07 2.63 -1.83
CA ILE A 18 -13.59 2.81 -0.45
C ILE A 18 -13.44 1.46 0.25
N THR A 19 -14.40 0.57 0.10
CA THR A 19 -14.36 -0.76 0.70
C THR A 19 -13.25 -1.61 0.11
N LEU A 20 -13.14 -1.65 -1.23
CA LEU A 20 -12.13 -2.44 -1.94
C LEU A 20 -10.70 -1.99 -1.60
N LEU A 21 -10.46 -0.68 -1.67
CA LEU A 21 -9.12 -0.11 -1.51
C LEU A 21 -8.72 0.09 -0.05
N GLY A 22 -9.69 0.12 0.87
CA GLY A 22 -9.46 0.15 2.31
C GLY A 22 -9.04 -1.20 2.90
N ASP A 23 -9.30 -2.30 2.22
CA ASP A 23 -8.80 -3.63 2.55
C ASP A 23 -7.47 -3.88 1.83
N LYS A 24 -6.37 -4.02 2.60
CA LYS A 24 -5.02 -4.16 2.03
C LYS A 24 -4.84 -5.39 1.16
N VAL A 25 -5.51 -6.50 1.50
CA VAL A 25 -5.42 -7.75 0.73
C VAL A 25 -6.20 -7.61 -0.57
N ALA A 26 -7.40 -7.04 -0.52
CA ALA A 26 -8.22 -6.79 -1.70
C ALA A 26 -7.57 -5.76 -2.64
N ALA A 27 -7.01 -4.67 -2.09
CA ALA A 27 -6.29 -3.66 -2.86
C ALA A 27 -5.06 -4.24 -3.59
N LYS A 28 -4.26 -5.08 -2.91
CA LYS A 28 -3.13 -5.77 -3.56
C LYS A 28 -3.56 -6.74 -4.65
N ARG A 29 -4.68 -7.44 -4.46
CA ARG A 29 -5.24 -8.31 -5.50
C ARG A 29 -5.64 -7.50 -6.73
N ALA A 30 -6.33 -6.38 -6.54
CA ALA A 30 -6.67 -5.46 -7.63
C ALA A 30 -5.41 -4.90 -8.33
N ALA A 31 -4.35 -4.61 -7.58
CA ALA A 31 -3.07 -4.18 -8.15
C ALA A 31 -2.46 -5.27 -9.05
N VAL A 32 -2.44 -6.54 -8.61
CA VAL A 32 -1.98 -7.67 -9.42
C VAL A 32 -2.81 -7.81 -10.70
N GLU A 33 -4.14 -7.74 -10.59
CA GLU A 33 -5.04 -7.81 -11.75
C GLU A 33 -4.85 -6.66 -12.73
N ALA A 34 -4.46 -5.48 -12.23
CA ALA A 34 -4.08 -4.32 -13.04
C ALA A 34 -2.65 -4.38 -13.61
N GLY A 35 -1.89 -5.44 -13.33
CA GLY A 35 -0.50 -5.58 -13.76
C GLY A 35 0.50 -4.73 -12.98
N VAL A 36 0.12 -4.24 -11.79
CA VAL A 36 0.97 -3.42 -10.92
C VAL A 36 1.79 -4.33 -9.98
N PRO A 37 3.11 -4.19 -9.95
CA PRO A 37 3.97 -5.01 -9.08
C PRO A 37 3.61 -4.84 -7.61
N THR A 38 3.56 -5.96 -6.88
CA THR A 38 3.31 -5.99 -5.44
C THR A 38 4.07 -7.13 -4.78
N THR A 39 4.35 -7.03 -3.49
CA THR A 39 4.91 -8.14 -2.72
C THR A 39 3.92 -9.29 -2.60
N ALA A 40 4.44 -10.51 -2.59
CA ALA A 40 3.65 -11.68 -2.25
C ALA A 40 3.08 -11.53 -0.81
N ILE A 41 1.83 -11.95 -0.63
CA ILE A 41 1.18 -12.00 0.68
C ILE A 41 1.15 -13.45 1.15
N ILE A 42 1.55 -13.67 2.39
CA ILE A 42 1.38 -14.95 3.08
C ILE A 42 0.41 -14.72 4.22
N GLU A 43 -0.76 -15.35 4.16
CA GLU A 43 -1.75 -15.26 5.24
C GLU A 43 -1.23 -15.93 6.52
N ALA A 44 -1.44 -15.29 7.65
CA ALA A 44 -1.00 -15.77 8.95
C ALA A 44 -2.08 -15.54 10.03
N SER A 45 -2.05 -16.36 11.05
CA SER A 45 -2.93 -16.21 12.21
C SER A 45 -2.24 -16.76 13.47
N PRO A 46 -2.64 -16.34 14.67
CA PRO A 46 -2.16 -16.93 15.92
C PRO A 46 -2.26 -18.45 15.92
N GLY A 47 -1.17 -19.11 16.27
CA GLY A 47 -1.08 -20.58 16.26
C GLY A 47 -0.90 -21.25 14.90
N LYS A 48 -0.92 -20.48 13.79
CA LYS A 48 -0.65 -20.98 12.43
C LYS A 48 0.45 -20.13 11.78
N VAL A 49 1.69 -20.49 12.11
CA VAL A 49 2.88 -19.85 11.54
C VAL A 49 3.19 -20.51 10.20
N PRO A 50 3.26 -19.77 9.08
CA PRO A 50 3.67 -20.35 7.80
C PRO A 50 5.15 -20.78 7.86
N GLY A 51 5.47 -21.86 7.18
CA GLY A 51 6.87 -22.24 6.91
C GLY A 51 7.44 -21.43 5.74
N ASP A 52 8.76 -21.48 5.59
CA ASP A 52 9.51 -20.93 4.44
C ASP A 52 9.26 -19.41 4.18
N VAL A 53 9.14 -18.64 5.26
CA VAL A 53 9.05 -17.18 5.16
C VAL A 53 10.45 -16.60 4.98
N ALA A 54 10.68 -15.94 3.85
CA ALA A 54 11.94 -15.25 3.61
C ALA A 54 12.14 -14.10 4.61
N MET A 55 13.36 -14.01 5.19
CA MET A 55 13.72 -12.93 6.13
C MET A 55 14.64 -11.90 5.47
N PRO A 56 14.54 -10.63 5.86
CA PRO A 56 13.61 -10.06 6.82
C PRO A 56 12.17 -9.99 6.31
N ALA A 57 11.20 -10.14 7.22
CA ALA A 57 9.78 -10.15 6.90
C ALA A 57 9.04 -9.04 7.66
N LEU A 58 7.89 -8.64 7.14
CA LEU A 58 7.02 -7.66 7.75
C LEU A 58 5.65 -8.28 8.03
N VAL A 59 5.28 -8.41 9.29
CA VAL A 59 3.93 -8.79 9.72
C VAL A 59 3.06 -7.55 9.76
N LYS A 60 1.89 -7.59 9.11
CA LYS A 60 0.94 -6.47 9.01
C LYS A 60 -0.47 -6.88 9.36
N ALA A 61 -1.23 -5.97 9.98
CA ALA A 61 -2.68 -6.09 10.08
C ALA A 61 -3.33 -5.88 8.70
N ALA A 62 -4.34 -6.68 8.37
CA ALA A 62 -5.11 -6.52 7.14
C ALA A 62 -5.96 -5.25 7.18
N ALA A 63 -6.55 -4.95 8.33
CA ALA A 63 -7.31 -3.72 8.55
C ALA A 63 -6.45 -2.62 9.17
N GLY A 64 -6.80 -1.35 8.89
CA GLY A 64 -6.19 -0.17 9.49
C GLY A 64 -5.05 0.45 8.69
N GLY A 65 -4.46 1.52 9.23
CA GLY A 65 -3.41 2.33 8.60
C GLY A 65 -2.48 2.97 9.63
N GLY A 66 -1.54 3.81 9.15
CA GLY A 66 -0.61 4.53 10.03
C GLY A 66 0.40 3.66 10.76
N GLY A 67 0.72 2.47 10.22
CA GLY A 67 1.76 1.58 10.76
C GLY A 67 1.35 0.81 12.04
N ARG A 68 0.10 0.88 12.46
CA ARG A 68 -0.39 0.10 13.61
C ARG A 68 -0.49 -1.37 13.23
N GLY A 69 -0.08 -2.26 14.13
CA GLY A 69 -0.05 -3.70 13.88
C GLY A 69 1.03 -4.14 12.89
N MET A 70 2.07 -3.32 12.68
CA MET A 70 3.23 -3.67 11.86
C MET A 70 4.41 -4.08 12.73
N ARG A 71 5.10 -5.19 12.34
CA ARG A 71 6.29 -5.68 13.01
C ARG A 71 7.30 -6.23 12.02
N VAL A 72 8.51 -5.68 12.06
CA VAL A 72 9.65 -6.23 11.31
C VAL A 72 10.18 -7.44 12.08
N VAL A 73 10.33 -8.55 11.38
CA VAL A 73 10.85 -9.81 11.88
C VAL A 73 12.14 -10.12 11.12
N ARG A 74 13.24 -10.30 11.84
CA ARG A 74 14.55 -10.57 11.25
C ARG A 74 14.96 -12.03 11.39
N ASN A 75 14.39 -12.74 12.36
CA ASN A 75 14.68 -14.13 12.64
C ASN A 75 13.38 -14.93 12.68
N GLU A 76 13.38 -16.10 12.09
CA GLU A 76 12.21 -16.99 12.05
C GLU A 76 11.66 -17.32 13.44
N SER A 77 12.53 -17.44 14.45
CA SER A 77 12.13 -17.69 15.84
C SER A 77 11.24 -16.61 16.45
N GLU A 78 11.25 -15.38 15.92
CA GLU A 78 10.45 -14.25 16.39
C GLU A 78 9.06 -14.18 15.72
N LEU A 79 8.86 -14.96 14.64
CA LEU A 79 7.69 -14.81 13.77
C LEU A 79 6.37 -15.12 14.47
N ALA A 80 6.35 -16.18 15.29
CA ALA A 80 5.16 -16.58 16.05
C ALA A 80 4.69 -15.46 16.99
N ASP A 81 5.61 -14.92 17.78
CA ASP A 81 5.32 -13.84 18.74
C ASP A 81 4.90 -12.56 18.03
N ALA A 82 5.51 -12.25 16.88
CA ALA A 82 5.17 -11.09 16.07
C ALA A 82 3.75 -11.18 15.50
N ILE A 83 3.35 -12.37 14.99
CA ILE A 83 2.00 -12.64 14.50
C ILE A 83 0.98 -12.47 15.62
N GLU A 84 1.23 -13.07 16.79
CA GLU A 84 0.31 -13.02 17.93
C GLU A 84 0.13 -11.59 18.44
N ALA A 85 1.24 -10.85 18.57
CA ALA A 85 1.20 -9.48 19.04
C ALA A 85 0.53 -8.54 18.02
N ALA A 86 0.81 -8.70 16.71
CA ALA A 86 0.17 -7.90 15.66
C ALA A 86 -1.34 -8.18 15.59
N SER A 87 -1.75 -9.45 15.67
CA SER A 87 -3.16 -9.85 15.65
C SER A 87 -3.92 -9.30 16.86
N ARG A 88 -3.34 -9.36 18.05
CA ARG A 88 -3.92 -8.82 19.29
C ARG A 88 -4.14 -7.31 19.21
N GLU A 89 -3.11 -6.58 18.70
CA GLU A 89 -3.19 -5.13 18.50
C GLU A 89 -4.24 -4.75 17.45
N ALA A 90 -4.27 -5.45 16.32
CA ALA A 90 -5.23 -5.24 15.26
C ALA A 90 -6.67 -5.47 15.73
N LYS A 91 -6.91 -6.56 16.47
CA LYS A 91 -8.22 -6.87 17.04
C LYS A 91 -8.69 -5.81 18.03
N SER A 92 -7.79 -5.30 18.86
CA SER A 92 -8.10 -4.24 19.83
C SER A 92 -8.39 -2.89 19.15
N ALA A 93 -7.64 -2.54 18.09
CA ALA A 93 -7.75 -1.25 17.42
C ALA A 93 -8.85 -1.18 16.36
N PHE A 94 -9.09 -2.29 15.66
CA PHE A 94 -9.94 -2.32 14.45
C PHE A 94 -11.08 -3.36 14.54
N GLY A 95 -11.11 -4.19 15.60
CA GLY A 95 -12.10 -5.26 15.75
C GLY A 95 -11.77 -6.54 14.95
N ASP A 96 -10.77 -6.49 14.08
CA ASP A 96 -10.31 -7.60 13.23
C ASP A 96 -8.84 -7.90 13.52
N GLY A 97 -8.53 -9.16 13.86
CA GLY A 97 -7.18 -9.64 14.16
C GLY A 97 -6.48 -10.32 12.99
N THR A 98 -7.02 -10.19 11.78
CA THR A 98 -6.41 -10.76 10.57
C THR A 98 -5.07 -10.10 10.28
N VAL A 99 -4.04 -10.92 10.09
CA VAL A 99 -2.68 -10.48 9.76
C VAL A 99 -2.14 -11.23 8.56
N PHE A 100 -1.17 -10.62 7.89
CA PHE A 100 -0.44 -11.23 6.79
C PHE A 100 1.04 -10.86 6.89
N ILE A 101 1.85 -11.60 6.16
CA ILE A 101 3.31 -11.43 6.10
C ILE A 101 3.70 -11.09 4.67
N GLU A 102 4.65 -10.18 4.53
CA GLU A 102 5.26 -9.84 3.26
C GLU A 102 6.78 -9.64 3.43
N PRO A 103 7.58 -9.71 2.36
CA PRO A 103 9.00 -9.36 2.42
C PRO A 103 9.19 -7.93 2.96
N TYR A 104 10.16 -7.75 3.85
CA TYR A 104 10.53 -6.43 4.33
C TYR A 104 11.62 -5.82 3.46
N ILE A 105 11.34 -4.68 2.85
CA ILE A 105 12.28 -3.92 2.04
C ILE A 105 12.96 -2.89 2.95
N GLU A 106 14.25 -3.08 3.27
CA GLU A 106 14.95 -2.29 4.29
C GLU A 106 15.25 -0.85 3.83
N HIS A 107 15.61 -0.68 2.57
CA HIS A 107 16.05 0.60 2.00
C HIS A 107 15.13 1.01 0.86
N GLY A 108 13.87 1.27 1.18
CA GLY A 108 12.88 1.68 0.20
C GLY A 108 12.50 3.14 0.34
N ARG A 109 12.37 3.84 -0.81
CA ARG A 109 11.76 5.17 -0.88
C ARG A 109 10.25 5.03 -0.91
N HIS A 110 9.56 5.80 -0.09
CA HIS A 110 8.11 5.87 -0.09
C HIS A 110 7.68 6.93 -1.10
N ILE A 111 7.16 6.47 -2.22
CA ILE A 111 6.70 7.32 -3.32
C ILE A 111 5.17 7.20 -3.41
N GLU A 112 4.48 8.33 -3.46
CA GLU A 112 3.04 8.33 -3.69
C GLU A 112 2.69 9.14 -4.95
N VAL A 113 1.74 8.63 -5.72
CA VAL A 113 1.25 9.27 -6.94
C VAL A 113 -0.14 9.85 -6.68
N GLN A 114 -0.29 11.16 -6.89
CA GLN A 114 -1.59 11.82 -6.82
C GLN A 114 -2.40 11.47 -8.07
N ILE A 115 -3.58 10.89 -7.89
CA ILE A 115 -4.51 10.59 -8.97
C ILE A 115 -5.79 11.43 -8.84
N LEU A 116 -6.44 11.65 -9.98
CA LEU A 116 -7.74 12.29 -10.07
C LEU A 116 -8.58 11.60 -11.15
N GLY A 117 -9.73 11.06 -10.75
CA GLY A 117 -10.69 10.40 -11.62
C GLY A 117 -12.00 11.16 -11.73
N ASP A 118 -12.58 11.24 -12.92
CA ASP A 118 -13.91 11.82 -13.16
C ASP A 118 -15.03 10.76 -13.14
N ALA A 119 -16.26 11.20 -13.38
CA ALA A 119 -17.42 10.31 -13.48
C ALA A 119 -17.55 9.64 -14.86
N HIS A 120 -16.69 9.97 -15.82
CA HIS A 120 -16.75 9.50 -17.21
C HIS A 120 -15.69 8.43 -17.50
N GLY A 121 -14.91 8.02 -16.50
CA GLY A 121 -13.85 7.02 -16.64
C GLY A 121 -12.50 7.59 -17.02
N ASN A 122 -12.33 8.91 -17.08
CA ASN A 122 -11.01 9.51 -17.27
C ASN A 122 -10.28 9.56 -15.95
N VAL A 123 -9.02 9.13 -15.96
CA VAL A 123 -8.12 9.19 -14.81
C VAL A 123 -6.79 9.80 -15.26
N VAL A 124 -6.32 10.77 -14.49
CA VAL A 124 -5.01 11.41 -14.68
C VAL A 124 -4.18 11.32 -13.41
N HIS A 125 -2.88 11.42 -13.54
CA HIS A 125 -1.98 11.66 -12.40
C HIS A 125 -1.50 13.10 -12.39
N LEU A 126 -1.18 13.63 -11.21
CA LEU A 126 -0.64 14.97 -11.01
C LEU A 126 0.84 14.94 -10.56
N GLY A 127 1.55 13.88 -10.89
CA GLY A 127 2.91 13.62 -10.46
C GLY A 127 2.99 12.85 -9.15
N GLU A 128 4.22 12.68 -8.70
CA GLU A 128 4.55 11.96 -7.49
C GLU A 128 5.07 12.87 -6.38
N ARG A 129 5.01 12.38 -5.15
CA ARG A 129 5.67 12.93 -3.97
C ARG A 129 6.54 11.86 -3.33
N GLU A 130 7.68 12.26 -2.81
CA GLU A 130 8.50 11.44 -1.94
C GLU A 130 8.14 11.71 -0.48
N CYS A 131 7.82 10.64 0.24
CA CYS A 131 7.37 10.67 1.63
C CYS A 131 8.27 9.81 2.53
N SER A 132 9.55 9.62 2.17
CA SER A 132 10.47 8.71 2.88
C SER A 132 10.88 9.24 4.26
N ILE A 133 10.84 10.55 4.49
CA ILE A 133 11.20 11.15 5.77
C ILE A 133 10.00 11.04 6.72
N GLN A 134 10.04 10.00 7.54
CA GLN A 134 8.95 9.64 8.43
C GLN A 134 9.43 9.49 9.88
N ARG A 135 8.52 9.70 10.82
CA ARG A 135 8.69 9.38 12.22
C ARG A 135 7.58 8.45 12.66
N ARG A 136 7.92 7.20 13.04
CA ARG A 136 6.95 6.19 13.45
C ARG A 136 5.85 5.98 12.41
N ASN A 137 6.23 5.85 11.15
CA ASN A 137 5.36 5.72 9.97
C ASN A 137 4.43 6.93 9.72
N GLN A 138 4.75 8.09 10.28
CA GLN A 138 4.07 9.35 9.98
C GLN A 138 4.96 10.20 9.08
N LYS A 139 4.45 10.65 7.96
CA LYS A 139 5.13 11.54 7.02
C LYS A 139 5.44 12.88 7.71
N VAL A 140 6.71 13.28 7.69
CA VAL A 140 7.20 14.54 8.32
C VAL A 140 7.60 15.55 7.28
N ILE A 141 8.26 15.10 6.22
CA ILE A 141 8.65 15.93 5.07
C ILE A 141 8.19 15.20 3.82
N GLU A 142 7.53 15.93 2.96
CA GLU A 142 7.10 15.49 1.64
C GLU A 142 7.67 16.46 0.61
N GLU A 143 8.19 15.94 -0.50
CA GLU A 143 8.69 16.74 -1.59
C GLU A 143 8.17 16.27 -2.95
N SER A 144 7.98 17.22 -3.86
CA SER A 144 7.58 16.96 -5.24
C SER A 144 8.30 17.91 -6.18
N PRO A 145 8.89 17.41 -7.28
CA PRO A 145 9.08 16.00 -7.58
C PRO A 145 10.14 15.35 -6.67
N SER A 146 10.10 14.01 -6.56
CA SER A 146 11.14 13.27 -5.84
C SER A 146 12.51 13.47 -6.49
N ALA A 147 13.50 13.88 -5.69
CA ALA A 147 14.88 13.99 -6.14
C ALA A 147 15.60 12.63 -6.16
N GLY A 148 15.02 11.62 -5.53
CA GLY A 148 15.63 10.32 -5.29
C GLY A 148 15.28 9.22 -6.28
N ILE A 149 14.45 9.50 -7.31
CA ILE A 149 14.11 8.55 -8.38
C ILE A 149 14.41 9.15 -9.75
N ASP A 150 14.78 8.30 -10.69
CA ASP A 150 15.02 8.70 -12.07
C ASP A 150 13.72 8.85 -12.88
N GLY A 151 13.85 9.29 -14.14
CA GLY A 151 12.71 9.51 -15.03
C GLY A 151 11.96 8.21 -15.41
N ALA A 152 12.66 7.09 -15.52
CA ALA A 152 12.08 5.81 -15.86
C ALA A 152 11.25 5.26 -14.68
N THR A 153 11.80 5.31 -13.48
CA THR A 153 11.12 4.93 -12.24
C THR A 153 9.89 5.80 -12.00
N ARG A 154 10.02 7.13 -12.20
CA ARG A 154 8.88 8.07 -12.11
C ARG A 154 7.77 7.69 -13.09
N ALA A 155 8.10 7.43 -14.35
CA ALA A 155 7.13 7.01 -15.34
C ALA A 155 6.44 5.70 -14.92
N ALA A 156 7.19 4.72 -14.44
CA ALA A 156 6.67 3.42 -14.03
C ALA A 156 5.69 3.51 -12.84
N VAL A 157 6.00 4.29 -11.79
CA VAL A 157 5.07 4.47 -10.66
C VAL A 157 3.81 5.23 -11.08
N CYS A 158 3.94 6.26 -11.93
CA CYS A 158 2.79 7.01 -12.43
C CYS A 158 1.87 6.13 -13.31
N GLU A 159 2.43 5.35 -14.22
CA GLU A 159 1.66 4.44 -15.06
C GLU A 159 1.03 3.31 -14.24
N GLY A 160 1.74 2.77 -13.24
CA GLY A 160 1.18 1.79 -12.30
C GLY A 160 -0.02 2.35 -11.54
N ALA A 161 0.08 3.59 -11.05
CA ALA A 161 -1.03 4.27 -10.38
C ALA A 161 -2.25 4.45 -11.30
N LEU A 162 -2.02 4.86 -12.55
CA LEU A 162 -3.09 5.00 -13.54
C LEU A 162 -3.71 3.64 -13.92
N ALA A 163 -2.89 2.59 -14.08
CA ALA A 163 -3.36 1.25 -14.39
C ALA A 163 -4.32 0.74 -13.31
N LEU A 164 -3.92 0.83 -12.05
CA LEU A 164 -4.77 0.45 -10.91
C LEU A 164 -6.05 1.30 -10.84
N ALA A 165 -5.92 2.62 -10.95
CA ALA A 165 -7.06 3.53 -10.86
C ALA A 165 -8.09 3.29 -11.98
N ARG A 166 -7.64 3.03 -13.22
CA ARG A 166 -8.51 2.65 -14.34
C ARG A 166 -9.17 1.29 -14.13
N HIS A 167 -8.40 0.30 -13.64
CA HIS A 167 -8.91 -1.04 -13.36
C HIS A 167 -10.08 -1.03 -12.38
N VAL A 168 -9.98 -0.23 -11.30
CA VAL A 168 -11.04 -0.12 -10.28
C VAL A 168 -12.09 0.96 -10.62
N GLY A 169 -11.96 1.66 -11.74
CA GLY A 169 -12.86 2.74 -12.15
C GLY A 169 -12.85 3.92 -11.16
N TYR A 170 -11.69 4.28 -10.61
CA TYR A 170 -11.53 5.24 -9.52
C TYR A 170 -12.14 6.61 -9.83
N ARG A 171 -12.82 7.19 -8.83
CA ARG A 171 -13.43 8.53 -8.91
C ARG A 171 -12.99 9.40 -7.74
N GLY A 172 -12.80 10.70 -8.02
CA GLY A 172 -12.33 11.67 -7.04
C GLY A 172 -10.80 11.74 -6.96
N ALA A 173 -10.30 12.45 -5.98
CA ALA A 173 -8.88 12.54 -5.69
C ALA A 173 -8.45 11.36 -4.80
N GLY A 174 -7.22 10.89 -4.98
CA GLY A 174 -6.62 9.86 -4.15
C GLY A 174 -5.12 9.77 -4.38
N THR A 175 -4.43 8.99 -3.56
CA THR A 175 -3.01 8.70 -3.75
C THR A 175 -2.77 7.21 -3.82
N VAL A 176 -1.90 6.78 -4.74
CA VAL A 176 -1.42 5.41 -4.85
C VAL A 176 0.01 5.38 -4.33
N GLU A 177 0.26 4.60 -3.30
CA GLU A 177 1.53 4.53 -2.60
C GLU A 177 2.37 3.34 -3.09
N PHE A 178 3.65 3.61 -3.30
CA PHE A 178 4.66 2.63 -3.71
C PHE A 178 5.86 2.67 -2.78
N LEU A 179 6.49 1.52 -2.62
CA LEU A 179 7.84 1.42 -2.11
C LEU A 179 8.77 1.15 -3.28
N VAL A 180 9.75 2.02 -3.46
CA VAL A 180 10.80 1.88 -4.48
C VAL A 180 12.07 1.49 -3.76
N GLY A 181 12.44 0.22 -3.85
CA GLY A 181 13.68 -0.31 -3.28
C GLY A 181 14.87 0.04 -4.15
N ASP A 182 16.05 0.12 -3.52
CA ASP A 182 17.30 0.25 -4.27
C ASP A 182 17.48 -0.97 -5.18
N ALA A 183 18.08 -0.75 -6.34
CA ALA A 183 18.57 -1.84 -7.18
C ALA A 183 19.56 -2.67 -6.38
N ALA A 184 19.45 -4.00 -6.45
CA ALA A 184 20.38 -4.91 -5.75
C ALA A 184 21.82 -4.74 -6.26
N HIS A 185 21.97 -4.28 -7.49
CA HIS A 185 23.24 -3.92 -8.15
C HIS A 185 23.02 -2.67 -9.01
N GLU A 186 24.10 -1.94 -9.30
CA GLU A 186 24.06 -0.71 -10.13
C GLU A 186 23.48 -0.93 -11.55
N THR A 187 23.35 -2.17 -11.99
CA THR A 187 22.83 -2.56 -13.31
C THR A 187 21.39 -3.06 -13.27
N ASP A 188 20.77 -3.15 -12.08
CA ASP A 188 19.43 -3.66 -11.93
C ASP A 188 18.42 -2.50 -11.89
N ASP A 189 17.20 -2.72 -12.39
CA ASP A 189 16.11 -1.78 -12.22
C ASP A 189 15.67 -1.76 -10.75
N PRO A 190 15.30 -0.59 -10.20
CA PRO A 190 14.78 -0.50 -8.85
C PRO A 190 13.49 -1.31 -8.70
N THR A 191 13.35 -2.00 -7.57
CA THR A 191 12.13 -2.76 -7.26
C THR A 191 10.99 -1.80 -6.94
N ILE A 192 9.96 -1.77 -7.76
CA ILE A 192 8.73 -1.01 -7.51
C ILE A 192 7.68 -1.94 -6.91
N THR A 193 7.11 -1.56 -5.78
CA THR A 193 6.12 -2.36 -5.07
C THR A 193 4.95 -1.51 -4.63
N PHE A 194 3.75 -1.87 -5.04
CA PHE A 194 2.51 -1.25 -4.55
C PHE A 194 2.30 -1.49 -3.05
N LEU A 195 1.94 -0.45 -2.31
CA LEU A 195 1.64 -0.52 -0.88
C LEU A 195 0.14 -0.43 -0.59
N GLU A 196 -0.46 0.72 -0.88
CA GLU A 196 -1.88 0.98 -0.60
C GLU A 196 -2.43 2.14 -1.45
N VAL A 197 -3.74 2.35 -1.38
CA VAL A 197 -4.42 3.53 -1.92
C VAL A 197 -5.08 4.28 -0.79
N ASN A 198 -4.83 5.59 -0.69
CA ASN A 198 -5.59 6.49 0.17
C ASN A 198 -6.70 7.15 -0.65
N THR A 199 -7.91 6.86 -0.24
CA THR A 199 -9.14 7.27 -0.90
C THR A 199 -9.72 8.55 -0.32
#